data_20ac66b1f3c79616ecdc859fd681afeb
#
_entry.id   20ac66b1f3c79616ecdc859fd681afeb
#
_cell.length_a   1.000
_cell.length_b   1.000
_cell.length_c   1.000
_cell.angle_alpha   90.00
_cell.angle_beta   90.00
_cell.angle_gamma   90.00
#
_symmetry.space_group_name_H-M   'P 1'
#
loop_
_entity.id
_entity.type
_entity.pdbx_description
1 polymer ?
#
loop_
_entity_poly.entity_id
_entity_poly.type
_entity_poly.pdbx_seq_one_letter_code
_entity_poly.pdbx_strand_id
1 'polypeptide(L)'
;MNRTLLTLALFLLASIPVCSQCRYCNTYEDFLEDKWEPLDTVFCKEQSKGHAFMWGYSNIKMKTGDKALDKRINYSVFAVMQGKTLYVNSYNLRYEKSRFGKGFSKAARIGENDLLLVNILAGKEAQNEQSGAAGAAFVGGVLFGIAGAAIAGGIVAGVTATKQLKGKVCYILTSGANEKGRYDITLFEDKMMDKLLLSRDRIDLHNAYYEEKDKKKRRLAVRILPILMEAGIIE
;
A
#
# COMPACT_ATOMS: atom_id res chain seq x y z
N MET A 1 -50.78 17.50 -11.25
CA MET A 1 -49.45 16.92 -11.42
C MET A 1 -48.97 16.42 -10.07
N ASN A 2 -48.92 15.07 -9.88
CA ASN A 2 -48.87 14.43 -8.55
C ASN A 2 -47.57 14.67 -7.83
N ARG A 3 -47.60 15.27 -6.63
CA ARG A 3 -46.46 15.48 -5.73
C ARG A 3 -45.69 14.17 -5.42
N THR A 4 -46.36 13.03 -5.44
CA THR A 4 -45.74 11.69 -5.26
C THR A 4 -44.81 11.28 -6.39
N LEU A 5 -45.07 11.69 -7.64
CA LEU A 5 -44.18 11.41 -8.78
C LEU A 5 -42.88 12.23 -8.72
N LEU A 6 -42.98 13.45 -8.21
CA LEU A 6 -41.78 14.32 -8.06
C LEU A 6 -40.84 13.82 -6.98
N THR A 7 -41.38 13.30 -5.85
CA THR A 7 -40.56 12.69 -4.78
C THR A 7 -39.93 11.37 -5.20
N LEU A 8 -40.60 10.55 -6.00
CA LEU A 8 -40.02 9.31 -6.52
C LEU A 8 -38.86 9.58 -7.52
N ALA A 9 -39.00 10.61 -8.36
CA ALA A 9 -37.97 11.02 -9.29
C ALA A 9 -36.70 11.60 -8.56
N LEU A 10 -36.93 12.31 -7.44
CA LEU A 10 -35.80 12.80 -6.61
C LEU A 10 -35.05 11.66 -5.90
N PHE A 11 -35.75 10.62 -5.47
CA PHE A 11 -35.11 9.44 -4.85
C PHE A 11 -34.36 8.58 -5.86
N LEU A 12 -34.79 8.51 -7.10
CA LEU A 12 -34.06 7.79 -8.17
C LEU A 12 -32.80 8.51 -8.62
N LEU A 13 -32.73 9.83 -8.48
CA LEU A 13 -31.49 10.60 -8.76
C LEU A 13 -30.44 10.50 -7.64
N ALA A 14 -30.84 10.13 -6.42
CA ALA A 14 -29.91 9.97 -5.29
C ALA A 14 -29.18 8.62 -5.26
N SER A 15 -29.55 7.67 -6.12
CA SER A 15 -28.96 6.33 -6.20
C SER A 15 -28.01 6.14 -7.41
N ILE A 16 -27.45 7.24 -7.94
CA ILE A 16 -26.28 7.11 -8.82
C ILE A 16 -25.17 6.55 -7.92
N PRO A 17 -24.68 5.30 -8.16
CA PRO A 17 -23.50 4.84 -7.45
C PRO A 17 -22.41 5.87 -7.73
N VAL A 18 -21.91 6.51 -6.68
CA VAL A 18 -20.69 7.31 -6.77
C VAL A 18 -19.63 6.32 -7.22
N CYS A 19 -19.46 6.23 -8.55
CA CYS A 19 -18.37 5.50 -9.15
C CYS A 19 -17.13 6.09 -8.52
N SER A 20 -16.41 5.34 -7.70
CA SER A 20 -15.26 5.84 -6.98
C SER A 20 -14.33 6.42 -8.03
N GLN A 21 -14.23 7.75 -8.10
CA GLN A 21 -13.45 8.44 -9.12
C GLN A 21 -12.04 7.90 -9.07
N CYS A 22 -11.62 7.29 -10.17
CA CYS A 22 -10.25 6.93 -10.36
C CYS A 22 -9.51 8.17 -10.87
N ARG A 23 -8.29 8.38 -10.39
CA ARG A 23 -7.42 9.47 -10.84
C ARG A 23 -5.97 9.03 -10.77
N TYR A 24 -5.10 9.63 -11.56
CA TYR A 24 -3.69 9.32 -11.56
C TYR A 24 -2.85 10.59 -11.58
N CYS A 25 -1.60 10.50 -11.14
CA CYS A 25 -0.60 11.55 -11.28
C CYS A 25 0.69 10.97 -11.89
N ASN A 26 1.41 11.78 -12.64
CA ASN A 26 2.54 11.32 -13.43
C ASN A 26 3.84 11.29 -12.64
N THR A 27 4.01 12.20 -11.68
CA THR A 27 5.24 12.35 -10.88
C THR A 27 4.93 12.39 -9.39
N TYR A 28 5.95 12.26 -8.58
CA TYR A 28 5.86 12.44 -7.12
C TYR A 28 5.55 13.90 -6.78
N GLU A 29 6.09 14.84 -7.54
CA GLU A 29 5.82 16.27 -7.41
C GLU A 29 4.34 16.58 -7.70
N ASP A 30 3.77 16.00 -8.76
CA ASP A 30 2.33 16.12 -9.05
C ASP A 30 1.49 15.57 -7.89
N PHE A 31 1.93 14.46 -7.27
CA PHE A 31 1.27 13.89 -6.10
C PHE A 31 1.30 14.85 -4.90
N LEU A 32 2.44 15.49 -4.65
CA LEU A 32 2.58 16.45 -3.53
C LEU A 32 1.73 17.71 -3.75
N GLU A 33 1.64 18.18 -4.99
CA GLU A 33 0.89 19.37 -5.38
C GLU A 33 -0.60 19.08 -5.65
N ASP A 34 -1.06 17.84 -5.38
CA ASP A 34 -2.43 17.35 -5.63
C ASP A 34 -2.90 17.52 -7.09
N LYS A 35 -1.96 17.42 -8.04
CA LYS A 35 -2.20 17.49 -9.48
C LYS A 35 -2.61 16.12 -10.02
N TRP A 36 -3.90 15.85 -10.03
CA TRP A 36 -4.48 14.59 -10.49
C TRP A 36 -5.21 14.73 -11.81
N GLU A 37 -4.96 13.80 -12.72
CA GLU A 37 -5.71 13.61 -13.95
C GLU A 37 -6.83 12.58 -13.73
N PRO A 38 -8.06 12.80 -14.26
CA PRO A 38 -9.15 11.87 -14.14
C PRO A 38 -8.88 10.59 -14.92
N LEU A 39 -9.43 9.48 -14.43
CA LEU A 39 -9.35 8.17 -15.04
C LEU A 39 -10.73 7.51 -14.94
N ASP A 40 -11.32 7.09 -16.05
CA ASP A 40 -12.70 6.61 -16.08
C ASP A 40 -12.89 5.37 -15.20
N THR A 41 -12.14 4.31 -15.46
CA THR A 41 -12.25 3.07 -14.70
C THR A 41 -10.94 2.30 -14.71
N VAL A 42 -10.58 1.74 -13.55
CA VAL A 42 -9.43 0.86 -13.41
C VAL A 42 -9.82 -0.43 -12.71
N PHE A 43 -9.44 -1.55 -13.31
CA PHE A 43 -9.56 -2.87 -12.70
C PHE A 43 -8.24 -3.25 -12.05
N CYS A 44 -8.23 -3.38 -10.73
CA CYS A 44 -7.07 -3.79 -9.95
C CYS A 44 -7.10 -5.31 -9.72
N LYS A 45 -6.00 -5.98 -10.09
CA LYS A 45 -5.81 -7.42 -9.83
C LYS A 45 -4.49 -7.66 -9.11
N GLU A 46 -4.55 -8.21 -7.91
CA GLU A 46 -3.34 -8.62 -7.19
C GLU A 46 -2.71 -9.86 -7.84
N GLN A 47 -1.39 -9.84 -7.98
CA GLN A 47 -0.63 -10.95 -8.55
C GLN A 47 -0.60 -12.13 -7.58
N SER A 48 -0.67 -13.35 -8.10
CA SER A 48 -0.56 -14.58 -7.30
C SER A 48 0.83 -14.75 -6.71
N LYS A 49 0.94 -15.55 -5.64
CA LYS A 49 2.24 -15.91 -5.03
C LYS A 49 3.16 -16.62 -6.02
N GLY A 50 2.62 -17.48 -6.89
CA GLY A 50 3.40 -18.12 -7.94
C GLY A 50 3.97 -17.14 -8.94
N HIS A 51 3.23 -16.09 -9.29
CA HIS A 51 3.73 -15.01 -10.13
C HIS A 51 4.87 -14.23 -9.45
N ALA A 52 4.71 -13.93 -8.17
CA ALA A 52 5.75 -13.28 -7.38
C ALA A 52 7.04 -14.10 -7.33
N PHE A 53 6.94 -15.42 -7.19
CA PHE A 53 8.07 -16.34 -7.18
C PHE A 53 8.80 -16.41 -8.53
N MET A 54 8.05 -16.51 -9.64
CA MET A 54 8.63 -16.70 -10.98
C MET A 54 9.15 -15.40 -11.62
N TRP A 55 8.51 -14.24 -11.34
CA TRP A 55 8.72 -13.00 -12.07
C TRP A 55 9.11 -11.82 -11.19
N GLY A 56 9.40 -12.08 -9.93
CA GLY A 56 9.69 -11.08 -8.92
C GLY A 56 8.45 -10.70 -8.10
N TYR A 57 8.49 -9.54 -7.52
CA TYR A 57 7.67 -9.12 -6.40
C TYR A 57 6.16 -9.06 -6.68
N SER A 58 5.37 -9.33 -5.63
CA SER A 58 3.91 -9.31 -5.67
C SER A 58 3.38 -7.88 -5.78
N ASN A 59 2.96 -7.51 -6.97
CA ASN A 59 2.39 -6.21 -7.28
C ASN A 59 0.94 -6.33 -7.76
N ILE A 60 0.21 -5.23 -7.66
CA ILE A 60 -1.12 -5.11 -8.21
C ILE A 60 -1.01 -4.70 -9.68
N LYS A 61 -1.69 -5.41 -10.56
CA LYS A 61 -1.87 -5.01 -11.97
C LYS A 61 -3.09 -4.13 -12.11
N MET A 62 -2.95 -3.09 -12.92
CA MET A 62 -4.05 -2.21 -13.31
C MET A 62 -4.36 -2.36 -14.79
N LYS A 63 -5.65 -2.37 -15.11
CA LYS A 63 -6.17 -2.41 -16.48
C LYS A 63 -7.33 -1.44 -16.62
N THR A 64 -7.35 -0.70 -17.71
CA THR A 64 -8.44 0.21 -18.08
C THR A 64 -9.32 -0.35 -19.19
N GLY A 65 -8.85 -1.37 -19.89
CA GLY A 65 -9.46 -1.87 -21.12
C GLY A 65 -8.86 -1.26 -22.40
N ASP A 66 -8.18 -0.12 -22.32
CA ASP A 66 -7.41 0.49 -23.38
C ASP A 66 -5.94 0.06 -23.26
N LYS A 67 -5.39 -0.57 -24.32
CA LYS A 67 -4.01 -1.08 -24.31
C LYS A 67 -2.95 0.03 -24.24
N ALA A 68 -3.21 1.20 -24.88
CA ALA A 68 -2.26 2.32 -24.87
C ALA A 68 -2.22 2.97 -23.48
N LEU A 69 -3.38 3.20 -22.89
CA LEU A 69 -3.51 3.71 -21.52
C LEU A 69 -2.97 2.73 -20.48
N ASP A 70 -3.23 1.42 -20.63
CA ASP A 70 -2.66 0.38 -19.78
C ASP A 70 -1.13 0.41 -19.79
N LYS A 71 -0.52 0.60 -20.98
CA LYS A 71 0.93 0.76 -21.11
C LYS A 71 1.42 2.01 -20.38
N ARG A 72 0.78 3.17 -20.62
CA ARG A 72 1.13 4.43 -19.95
C ARG A 72 1.04 4.29 -18.42
N ILE A 73 -0.08 3.78 -17.90
CA ILE A 73 -0.31 3.61 -16.46
C ILE A 73 0.76 2.70 -15.85
N ASN A 74 1.03 1.54 -16.43
CA ASN A 74 1.93 0.58 -15.82
C ASN A 74 3.42 0.93 -15.90
N TYR A 75 3.83 1.90 -16.74
CA TYR A 75 5.25 2.24 -16.94
C TYR A 75 5.61 3.69 -16.63
N SER A 76 4.69 4.63 -16.80
CA SER A 76 5.01 6.06 -16.77
C SER A 76 4.32 6.82 -15.64
N VAL A 77 3.14 6.37 -15.21
CA VAL A 77 2.37 7.01 -14.14
C VAL A 77 3.03 6.73 -12.79
N PHE A 78 3.13 7.74 -11.93
CA PHE A 78 3.65 7.59 -10.57
C PHE A 78 2.65 6.91 -9.65
N ALA A 79 1.43 7.42 -9.58
CA ALA A 79 0.41 6.89 -8.67
C ALA A 79 -1.00 6.92 -9.26
N VAL A 80 -1.84 6.02 -8.76
CA VAL A 80 -3.26 5.94 -9.07
C VAL A 80 -4.04 5.94 -7.75
N MET A 81 -5.09 6.75 -7.69
CA MET A 81 -6.05 6.76 -6.61
C MET A 81 -7.35 6.10 -7.11
N GLN A 82 -7.84 5.10 -6.39
CA GLN A 82 -9.13 4.47 -6.66
C GLN A 82 -9.98 4.55 -5.39
N GLY A 83 -10.97 5.43 -5.41
CA GLY A 83 -11.69 5.80 -4.20
C GLY A 83 -10.74 6.37 -3.15
N LYS A 84 -10.68 5.74 -1.99
CA LYS A 84 -9.75 6.11 -0.91
C LYS A 84 -8.40 5.38 -0.96
N THR A 85 -8.21 4.44 -1.88
CA THR A 85 -6.99 3.63 -1.92
C THR A 85 -5.97 4.23 -2.87
N LEU A 86 -4.81 4.55 -2.33
CA LEU A 86 -3.64 5.01 -3.08
C LEU A 86 -2.79 3.81 -3.52
N TYR A 87 -2.36 3.84 -4.77
CA TYR A 87 -1.47 2.87 -5.37
C TYR A 87 -0.29 3.58 -6.01
N VAL A 88 0.93 3.22 -5.62
CA VAL A 88 2.17 3.75 -6.21
C VAL A 88 2.77 2.73 -7.17
N ASN A 89 3.21 3.20 -8.34
CA ASN A 89 3.79 2.36 -9.37
C ASN A 89 5.15 1.80 -8.91
N SER A 90 5.25 0.48 -8.85
CA SER A 90 6.44 -0.22 -8.38
C SER A 90 7.55 -0.33 -9.44
N TYR A 91 7.26 -0.02 -10.71
CA TYR A 91 8.21 -0.23 -11.80
C TYR A 91 9.53 0.54 -11.62
N ASN A 92 9.45 1.77 -11.12
CA ASN A 92 10.60 2.64 -10.89
C ASN A 92 11.09 2.64 -9.45
N LEU A 93 10.44 1.90 -8.53
CA LEU A 93 10.90 1.80 -7.14
C LEU A 93 12.20 0.99 -7.06
N ARG A 94 13.09 1.43 -6.16
CA ARG A 94 14.37 0.77 -5.86
C ARG A 94 14.58 0.71 -4.36
N TYR A 95 14.90 -0.48 -3.89
CA TYR A 95 15.38 -0.72 -2.54
C TYR A 95 16.74 -1.38 -2.63
N GLU A 96 17.79 -0.71 -2.15
CA GLU A 96 19.19 -1.12 -2.39
C GLU A 96 19.44 -1.29 -3.91
N LYS A 97 19.84 -2.48 -4.34
CA LYS A 97 20.06 -2.85 -5.76
C LYS A 97 18.82 -3.53 -6.40
N SER A 98 17.76 -3.75 -5.63
CA SER A 98 16.60 -4.52 -6.05
C SER A 98 15.54 -3.66 -6.74
N ARG A 99 14.83 -4.28 -7.69
CA ARG A 99 13.69 -3.70 -8.42
C ARG A 99 12.42 -4.43 -8.02
N PHE A 100 11.30 -3.72 -7.95
CA PHE A 100 10.01 -4.30 -7.55
C PHE A 100 9.16 -4.82 -8.73
N GLY A 101 9.69 -4.85 -9.92
CA GLY A 101 8.95 -5.32 -11.09
C GLY A 101 7.78 -4.42 -11.49
N LYS A 102 6.97 -4.90 -12.43
CA LYS A 102 5.83 -4.16 -12.98
C LYS A 102 4.61 -4.25 -12.08
N GLY A 103 3.86 -3.16 -11.97
CA GLY A 103 2.60 -3.06 -11.22
C GLY A 103 2.67 -2.03 -10.11
N PHE A 104 1.75 -2.13 -9.16
CA PHE A 104 1.52 -1.13 -8.13
C PHE A 104 1.61 -1.73 -6.74
N SER A 105 2.08 -0.94 -5.79
CA SER A 105 2.03 -1.20 -4.35
C SER A 105 0.94 -0.36 -3.72
N LYS A 106 0.19 -0.91 -2.76
CA LYS A 106 -0.68 -0.07 -1.91
C LYS A 106 0.17 0.88 -1.11
N ALA A 107 -0.31 2.11 -0.95
CA ALA A 107 0.39 3.17 -0.25
C ALA A 107 -0.54 3.96 0.67
N ALA A 108 0.05 4.68 1.62
CA ALA A 108 -0.61 5.66 2.46
C ALA A 108 0.33 6.85 2.69
N ARG A 109 -0.21 8.07 2.82
CA ARG A 109 0.56 9.24 3.25
C ARG A 109 0.77 9.17 4.76
N ILE A 110 2.02 9.31 5.23
CA ILE A 110 2.36 9.25 6.67
C ILE A 110 2.92 10.57 7.22
N GLY A 111 3.01 11.58 6.39
CA GLY A 111 3.48 12.93 6.68
C GLY A 111 3.18 13.84 5.50
N GLU A 112 3.76 15.04 5.51
CA GLU A 112 3.56 15.99 4.41
C GLU A 112 4.07 15.43 3.08
N ASN A 113 5.28 14.85 3.12
CA ASN A 113 5.99 14.37 1.93
C ASN A 113 6.26 12.86 1.93
N ASP A 114 5.95 12.14 3.01
CA ASP A 114 6.33 10.76 3.15
C ASP A 114 5.21 9.81 2.74
N LEU A 115 5.52 8.80 1.91
CA LEU A 115 4.62 7.73 1.53
C LEU A 115 5.07 6.40 2.13
N LEU A 116 4.16 5.75 2.84
CA LEU A 116 4.27 4.36 3.27
C LEU A 116 3.82 3.45 2.14
N LEU A 117 4.64 2.50 1.75
CA LEU A 117 4.38 1.53 0.70
C LEU A 117 4.35 0.12 1.29
N VAL A 118 3.41 -0.71 0.87
CA VAL A 118 3.30 -2.10 1.32
C VAL A 118 3.67 -3.05 0.20
N ASN A 119 4.77 -3.81 0.38
CA ASN A 119 5.22 -4.80 -0.59
C ASN A 119 5.98 -5.95 0.11
N ILE A 120 6.37 -6.97 -0.65
CA ILE A 120 7.21 -8.05 -0.12
C ILE A 120 8.61 -7.54 0.19
N LEU A 121 9.31 -8.24 1.10
CA LEU A 121 10.70 -7.93 1.40
C LEU A 121 11.57 -8.14 0.18
N ALA A 122 12.43 -7.18 -0.11
CA ALA A 122 13.38 -7.17 -1.23
C ALA A 122 14.81 -7.04 -0.71
N GLY A 123 15.78 -7.11 -1.63
CA GLY A 123 17.19 -6.89 -1.32
C GLY A 123 17.93 -8.10 -0.77
N LYS A 124 19.07 -7.86 -0.17
CA LYS A 124 19.94 -8.91 0.37
C LYS A 124 19.29 -9.69 1.50
N GLU A 125 18.48 -9.04 2.32
CA GLU A 125 17.79 -9.69 3.43
C GLU A 125 16.77 -10.73 2.94
N ALA A 126 16.03 -10.42 1.86
CA ALA A 126 15.12 -11.39 1.25
C ALA A 126 15.85 -12.63 0.73
N GLN A 127 17.03 -12.45 0.14
CA GLN A 127 17.88 -13.56 -0.32
C GLN A 127 18.37 -14.44 0.84
N ASN A 128 18.80 -13.81 1.93
CA ASN A 128 19.26 -14.52 3.13
C ASN A 128 18.12 -15.30 3.82
N GLU A 129 16.90 -14.75 3.81
CA GLU A 129 15.73 -15.45 4.39
C GLU A 129 15.25 -16.61 3.51
N GLN A 130 15.42 -16.52 2.20
CA GLN A 130 15.05 -17.60 1.26
C GLN A 130 16.08 -18.74 1.22
N SER A 131 17.36 -18.45 1.47
CA SER A 131 18.45 -19.43 1.45
C SER A 131 18.57 -20.26 2.75
N GLY A 132 17.91 -19.85 3.82
CA GLY A 132 17.89 -20.59 5.09
C GLY A 132 16.65 -21.49 5.21
N ALA A 133 16.76 -22.62 5.92
CA ALA A 133 15.64 -23.49 6.27
C ALA A 133 14.47 -22.74 6.98
N ALA A 134 14.75 -21.53 7.46
CA ALA A 134 13.78 -20.58 8.00
C ALA A 134 12.84 -19.95 6.94
N GLY A 135 13.20 -19.95 5.67
CA GLY A 135 12.38 -19.34 4.60
C GLY A 135 11.00 -19.97 4.46
N ALA A 136 10.90 -21.29 4.62
CA ALA A 136 9.62 -21.99 4.60
C ALA A 136 8.77 -21.70 5.85
N ALA A 137 9.41 -21.52 7.01
CA ALA A 137 8.72 -21.23 8.29
C ALA A 137 8.25 -19.77 8.37
N PHE A 138 9.01 -18.81 7.79
CA PHE A 138 8.63 -17.39 7.74
C PHE A 138 7.33 -17.17 6.95
N VAL A 139 7.11 -17.93 5.89
CA VAL A 139 5.86 -17.89 5.12
C VAL A 139 4.71 -18.61 5.84
N GLY A 140 5.01 -19.56 6.73
CA GLY A 140 4.03 -20.43 7.42
C GLY A 140 3.64 -19.99 8.84
N GLY A 141 4.59 -19.47 9.61
CA GLY A 141 4.52 -19.44 11.08
C GLY A 141 3.94 -18.19 11.75
N VAL A 142 3.74 -17.08 11.03
CA VAL A 142 3.38 -15.78 11.64
C VAL A 142 1.88 -15.60 11.90
N LEU A 143 1.04 -16.62 11.65
CA LEU A 143 -0.42 -16.47 11.79
C LEU A 143 -0.98 -16.79 13.17
N PHE A 144 -0.19 -17.30 14.10
CA PHE A 144 -0.69 -17.68 15.43
C PHE A 144 -0.26 -16.66 16.48
N GLY A 145 -1.08 -15.62 16.69
CA GLY A 145 -0.85 -14.70 17.80
C GLY A 145 -1.57 -13.36 17.75
N ILE A 146 -2.28 -13.05 16.65
CA ILE A 146 -3.10 -11.83 16.60
C ILE A 146 -4.57 -12.25 16.58
N ALA A 147 -5.06 -12.73 17.73
CA ALA A 147 -6.47 -12.76 18.00
C ALA A 147 -6.87 -11.37 18.51
N GLY A 148 -7.70 -10.67 17.76
CA GLY A 148 -8.56 -9.65 18.33
C GLY A 148 -8.37 -8.20 18.00
N ALA A 149 -7.63 -7.78 16.97
CA ALA A 149 -7.78 -6.42 16.48
C ALA A 149 -8.73 -6.41 15.26
N ALA A 150 -9.96 -6.01 15.49
CA ALA A 150 -10.87 -5.62 14.42
C ALA A 150 -10.31 -4.36 13.76
N ILE A 151 -9.64 -4.54 12.62
CA ILE A 151 -9.08 -3.42 11.85
C ILE A 151 -10.22 -2.90 10.97
N ALA A 152 -10.86 -1.84 11.42
CA ALA A 152 -11.87 -1.12 10.67
C ALA A 152 -11.22 0.06 9.95
N GLY A 153 -11.35 0.13 8.63
CA GLY A 153 -10.99 1.31 7.84
C GLY A 153 -10.05 1.05 6.66
N GLY A 154 -10.40 1.52 5.52
CA GLY A 154 -9.71 1.82 4.25
C GLY A 154 -8.66 0.87 3.66
N ILE A 155 -7.66 0.43 4.38
CA ILE A 155 -6.61 -0.46 3.85
C ILE A 155 -6.90 -1.93 4.13
N VAL A 156 -7.68 -2.25 5.16
CA VAL A 156 -7.84 -3.62 5.61
C VAL A 156 -9.24 -3.89 6.16
N ALA A 157 -10.10 -4.53 5.41
CA ALA A 157 -11.37 -5.05 5.88
C ALA A 157 -11.26 -6.58 6.11
N GLY A 158 -11.24 -7.00 7.38
CA GLY A 158 -11.46 -8.39 7.77
C GLY A 158 -10.33 -9.41 7.53
N VAL A 159 -10.63 -10.69 7.72
CA VAL A 159 -9.71 -11.86 7.61
C VAL A 159 -8.98 -11.94 6.25
N THR A 160 -9.60 -11.42 5.17
CA THR A 160 -9.01 -11.36 3.83
C THR A 160 -7.76 -10.47 3.79
N ALA A 161 -7.77 -9.41 4.56
CA ALA A 161 -6.67 -8.47 4.67
C ALA A 161 -5.42 -9.06 5.32
N THR A 162 -5.57 -9.86 6.37
CA THR A 162 -4.45 -10.55 7.03
C THR A 162 -3.74 -11.49 6.06
N LYS A 163 -4.48 -12.18 5.18
CA LYS A 163 -3.89 -13.01 4.13
C LYS A 163 -3.10 -12.20 3.10
N GLN A 164 -3.59 -11.02 2.73
CA GLN A 164 -2.94 -10.12 1.75
C GLN A 164 -1.66 -9.49 2.31
N LEU A 165 -1.57 -9.28 3.62
CA LEU A 165 -0.40 -8.70 4.29
C LEU A 165 0.65 -9.72 4.69
N LYS A 166 0.36 -11.02 4.56
CA LYS A 166 1.28 -12.09 4.98
C LYS A 166 2.61 -12.02 4.24
N GLY A 167 3.70 -11.84 5.00
CA GLY A 167 5.06 -11.74 4.46
C GLY A 167 5.36 -10.42 3.74
N LYS A 168 4.48 -9.41 3.86
CA LYS A 168 4.75 -8.06 3.38
C LYS A 168 5.37 -7.22 4.48
N VAL A 169 6.19 -6.26 4.07
CA VAL A 169 6.81 -5.23 4.91
C VAL A 169 6.40 -3.85 4.41
N CYS A 170 6.68 -2.84 5.22
CA CYS A 170 6.48 -1.45 4.86
C CYS A 170 7.78 -0.82 4.39
N TYR A 171 7.70 0.01 3.37
CA TYR A 171 8.78 0.87 2.88
C TYR A 171 8.35 2.32 2.94
N ILE A 172 9.31 3.22 2.91
CA ILE A 172 9.08 4.66 2.90
C ILE A 172 9.71 5.26 1.65
N LEU A 173 8.94 6.11 0.97
CA LEU A 173 9.38 7.01 -0.06
C LEU A 173 9.31 8.44 0.48
N THR A 174 10.43 9.16 0.46
CA THR A 174 10.59 10.51 1.04
C THR A 174 10.99 11.56 0.02
N SER A 175 11.27 11.16 -1.22
CA SER A 175 11.78 12.06 -2.26
C SER A 175 11.31 11.67 -3.65
N GLY A 176 11.34 12.63 -4.56
CA GLY A 176 11.09 12.43 -5.97
C GLY A 176 12.10 11.53 -6.67
N ALA A 177 11.92 11.38 -7.98
CA ALA A 177 12.80 10.55 -8.79
C ALA A 177 14.23 11.13 -8.84
N ASN A 178 15.21 10.25 -8.76
CA ASN A 178 16.59 10.62 -9.02
C ASN A 178 16.84 10.90 -10.54
N GLU A 179 18.05 11.33 -10.92
CA GLU A 179 18.43 11.65 -12.30
C GLU A 179 18.13 10.52 -13.33
N LYS A 180 18.00 9.29 -12.86
CA LYS A 180 17.67 8.12 -13.70
C LYS A 180 16.17 7.80 -13.72
N GLY A 181 15.31 8.69 -13.23
CA GLY A 181 13.87 8.50 -13.15
C GLY A 181 13.44 7.39 -12.18
N ARG A 182 14.23 7.14 -11.12
CA ARG A 182 13.98 6.08 -10.15
C ARG A 182 13.69 6.68 -8.79
N TYR A 183 12.78 6.04 -8.06
CA TYR A 183 12.40 6.40 -6.70
C TYR A 183 13.10 5.47 -5.72
N ASP A 184 14.03 6.00 -4.95
CA ASP A 184 14.74 5.24 -3.93
C ASP A 184 13.89 5.18 -2.66
N ILE A 185 13.60 3.97 -2.19
CA ILE A 185 12.81 3.72 -0.99
C ILE A 185 13.65 3.05 0.09
N THR A 186 13.29 3.27 1.34
CA THR A 186 13.92 2.66 2.50
C THR A 186 12.95 1.74 3.22
N LEU A 187 13.45 0.72 3.91
CA LEU A 187 12.62 -0.11 4.76
C LEU A 187 12.11 0.71 5.95
N PHE A 188 10.83 0.51 6.30
CA PHE A 188 10.27 1.07 7.53
C PHE A 188 10.89 0.34 8.72
N GLU A 189 11.69 1.07 9.48
CA GLU A 189 12.42 0.54 10.64
C GLU A 189 11.94 1.14 11.96
N ASP A 190 12.43 0.55 13.07
CA ASP A 190 12.11 0.97 14.45
C ASP A 190 12.23 2.48 14.64
N LYS A 191 13.32 3.11 14.13
CA LYS A 191 13.53 4.58 14.22
C LYS A 191 12.39 5.42 13.64
N MET A 192 11.75 4.93 12.57
CA MET A 192 10.62 5.66 11.98
C MET A 192 9.37 5.49 12.85
N MET A 193 9.14 4.30 13.40
CA MET A 193 8.06 4.08 14.35
C MET A 193 8.21 4.97 15.58
N ASP A 194 9.42 5.02 16.16
CA ASP A 194 9.75 5.90 17.29
C ASP A 194 9.42 7.36 16.96
N LYS A 195 9.94 7.86 15.82
CA LYS A 195 9.68 9.24 15.36
C LYS A 195 8.18 9.52 15.25
N LEU A 196 7.41 8.62 14.62
CA LEU A 196 6.00 8.84 14.35
C LEU A 196 5.13 8.77 15.62
N LEU A 197 5.41 7.87 16.54
CA LEU A 197 4.60 7.69 17.75
C LEU A 197 4.99 8.66 18.85
N LEU A 198 6.29 8.88 19.10
CA LEU A 198 6.74 9.79 20.14
C LEU A 198 6.43 11.25 19.79
N SER A 199 6.49 11.64 18.50
CA SER A 199 6.08 12.98 18.08
C SER A 199 4.58 13.27 18.29
N ARG A 200 3.77 12.24 18.55
CA ARG A 200 2.31 12.32 18.81
C ARG A 200 1.94 11.93 20.23
N ASP A 201 2.93 11.77 21.11
CA ASP A 201 2.75 11.36 22.51
C ASP A 201 2.00 10.01 22.66
N ARG A 202 2.14 9.11 21.68
CA ARG A 202 1.52 7.79 21.68
C ARG A 202 2.45 6.73 22.29
N ILE A 203 2.80 6.94 23.57
CA ILE A 203 3.65 6.02 24.35
C ILE A 203 3.00 4.65 24.51
N ASP A 204 1.68 4.61 24.62
CA ASP A 204 0.88 3.39 24.67
C ASP A 204 1.16 2.47 23.45
N LEU A 205 1.06 3.01 22.24
CA LEU A 205 1.30 2.27 21.01
C LEU A 205 2.78 1.99 20.76
N HIS A 206 3.65 2.88 21.21
CA HIS A 206 5.09 2.64 21.18
C HIS A 206 5.46 1.40 22.00
N ASN A 207 4.95 1.28 23.23
CA ASN A 207 5.15 0.12 24.07
C ASN A 207 4.56 -1.15 23.43
N ALA A 208 3.33 -1.09 22.90
CA ALA A 208 2.67 -2.19 22.20
C ALA A 208 3.46 -2.66 20.96
N TYR A 209 4.10 -1.73 20.22
CA TYR A 209 4.98 -2.09 19.10
C TYR A 209 6.18 -2.92 19.57
N TYR A 210 6.80 -2.55 20.70
CA TYR A 210 7.98 -3.22 21.25
C TYR A 210 7.69 -4.45 22.13
N GLU A 211 6.43 -4.84 22.33
CA GLU A 211 6.07 -6.14 22.89
C GLU A 211 6.60 -7.30 22.03
N GLU A 212 6.59 -7.15 20.71
CA GLU A 212 7.27 -8.10 19.81
C GLU A 212 8.77 -7.86 19.85
N LYS A 213 9.52 -8.78 20.44
CA LYS A 213 10.98 -8.68 20.62
C LYS A 213 11.77 -8.98 19.35
N ASP A 214 11.19 -9.80 18.45
CA ASP A 214 11.83 -10.14 17.17
C ASP A 214 11.69 -8.97 16.17
N LYS A 215 12.82 -8.31 15.88
CA LYS A 215 12.88 -7.20 14.93
C LYS A 215 12.31 -7.57 13.56
N LYS A 216 12.51 -8.82 13.10
CA LYS A 216 11.99 -9.28 11.82
C LYS A 216 10.45 -9.37 11.80
N LYS A 217 9.85 -9.75 12.90
CA LYS A 217 8.39 -9.78 13.04
C LYS A 217 7.80 -8.40 13.24
N ARG A 218 8.49 -7.51 13.99
CA ARG A 218 8.03 -6.11 14.19
C ARG A 218 7.85 -5.36 12.88
N ARG A 219 8.77 -5.50 11.92
CA ARG A 219 8.74 -4.81 10.62
C ARG A 219 7.68 -5.31 9.62
N LEU A 220 6.92 -6.36 9.98
CA LEU A 220 5.87 -6.86 9.09
C LEU A 220 4.72 -5.86 8.99
N ALA A 221 4.20 -5.68 7.78
CA ALA A 221 3.08 -4.77 7.52
C ALA A 221 1.84 -5.09 8.39
N VAL A 222 1.60 -6.36 8.69
CA VAL A 222 0.51 -6.81 9.57
C VAL A 222 0.66 -6.30 11.02
N ARG A 223 1.86 -5.92 11.45
CA ARG A 223 2.12 -5.31 12.77
C ARG A 223 2.15 -3.80 12.72
N ILE A 224 2.76 -3.24 11.69
CA ILE A 224 2.94 -1.79 11.52
C ILE A 224 1.62 -1.08 11.26
N LEU A 225 0.85 -1.56 10.27
CA LEU A 225 -0.36 -0.85 9.82
C LEU A 225 -1.41 -0.63 10.92
N PRO A 226 -1.78 -1.63 11.75
CA PRO A 226 -2.73 -1.41 12.82
C PRO A 226 -2.32 -0.32 13.80
N ILE A 227 -1.03 -0.28 14.16
CA ILE A 227 -0.48 0.72 15.07
C ILE A 227 -0.55 2.13 14.46
N LEU A 228 -0.18 2.27 13.19
CA LEU A 228 -0.25 3.56 12.50
C LEU A 228 -1.70 4.04 12.30
N MET A 229 -2.65 3.12 12.10
CA MET A 229 -4.08 3.43 12.01
C MET A 229 -4.62 3.88 13.36
N GLU A 230 -4.32 3.17 14.44
CA GLU A 230 -4.75 3.51 15.81
C GLU A 230 -4.12 4.82 16.29
N ALA A 231 -2.91 5.14 15.82
CA ALA A 231 -2.27 6.43 16.04
C ALA A 231 -2.87 7.58 15.20
N GLY A 232 -3.83 7.30 14.29
CA GLY A 232 -4.38 8.29 13.37
C GLY A 232 -3.37 8.82 12.34
N ILE A 233 -2.32 8.05 12.05
CA ILE A 233 -1.26 8.43 11.09
C ILE A 233 -1.68 8.08 9.67
N ILE A 234 -2.40 6.98 9.52
CA ILE A 234 -2.98 6.52 8.26
C ILE A 234 -4.47 6.18 8.45
N GLU A 235 -5.25 6.26 7.36
CA GLU A 235 -6.68 5.89 7.35
C GLU A 235 -6.91 4.44 6.89
#